data_92b9b072334ba03b0ba94a251599f4ba
#
_entry.id   92b9b072334ba03b0ba94a251599f4ba
#
_cell.length_a   1.000
_cell.length_b   1.000
_cell.length_c   1.000
_cell.angle_alpha   90.00
_cell.angle_beta   90.00
_cell.angle_gamma   90.00
#
_symmetry.space_group_name_H-M   'P 1'
#
loop_
_entity.id
_entity.type
_entity.pdbx_description
1 polymer ?
#
loop_
_entity_poly.entity_id
_entity_poly.type
_entity_poly.pdbx_seq_one_letter_code
_entity_poly.pdbx_strand_id
1 'polypeptide(L)'
;MRSYLLNQFLFSIIILKIIMVPSVLLADNNPINTDILEIKTLGKKWLELYRSSNIEKFMDLYTEDALVALNGKPALKGKEAIQAYFASRIGKKNVDMRLDYEKISIYQNTAIVVAKFYLDYPFEERIETVGGRSLIVYKKSDLGKWLIDVDIDQKTPDAN
;
A
#
# COMPACT_ATOMS: atom_id res chain seq x y z
N MET A 1 -70.58 -22.01 57.13
CA MET A 1 -69.45 -21.83 58.07
C MET A 1 -68.18 -22.20 57.39
N ARG A 2 -67.21 -21.27 57.35
CA ARG A 2 -65.83 -21.32 56.94
C ARG A 2 -65.49 -21.63 55.44
N SER A 3 -65.31 -20.52 54.78
CA SER A 3 -64.62 -20.36 53.54
C SER A 3 -63.10 -20.67 53.68
N TYR A 4 -62.50 -21.39 52.73
CA TYR A 4 -61.05 -21.44 52.56
C TYR A 4 -60.69 -20.76 51.24
N LEU A 5 -60.02 -19.62 51.35
CA LEU A 5 -59.43 -18.89 50.26
C LEU A 5 -58.19 -19.65 49.80
N LEU A 6 -58.20 -20.08 48.55
CA LEU A 6 -57.01 -20.67 47.88
C LEU A 6 -56.28 -19.54 47.23
N ASN A 7 -55.10 -19.21 47.76
CA ASN A 7 -54.21 -18.15 47.31
C ASN A 7 -53.39 -18.72 46.10
N GLN A 8 -53.74 -18.31 44.89
CA GLN A 8 -52.94 -18.67 43.70
C GLN A 8 -51.79 -17.68 43.56
N PHE A 9 -50.57 -18.14 43.86
CA PHE A 9 -49.33 -17.45 43.50
C PHE A 9 -49.07 -17.63 41.99
N LEU A 10 -49.32 -16.56 41.23
CA LEU A 10 -48.88 -16.46 39.84
C LEU A 10 -47.40 -16.15 39.83
N PHE A 11 -46.54 -17.16 39.54
CA PHE A 11 -45.15 -16.95 39.23
C PHE A 11 -45.04 -16.37 37.81
N SER A 12 -44.78 -15.06 37.72
CA SER A 12 -44.52 -14.38 36.48
C SER A 12 -43.05 -14.70 36.07
N ILE A 13 -42.86 -15.62 35.15
CA ILE A 13 -41.52 -15.90 34.56
C ILE A 13 -41.22 -14.79 33.58
N ILE A 14 -40.39 -13.83 34.01
CA ILE A 14 -39.82 -12.85 33.10
C ILE A 14 -38.70 -13.53 32.30
N ILE A 15 -39.02 -13.93 31.05
CA ILE A 15 -38.01 -14.43 30.11
C ILE A 15 -37.23 -13.19 29.60
N LEU A 16 -36.07 -12.94 30.19
CA LEU A 16 -35.11 -11.97 29.70
C LEU A 16 -34.56 -12.46 28.37
N LYS A 17 -35.11 -12.01 27.25
CA LYS A 17 -34.49 -12.23 25.91
C LYS A 17 -33.21 -11.43 25.84
N ILE A 18 -32.07 -12.10 26.06
CA ILE A 18 -30.76 -11.54 25.73
C ILE A 18 -30.72 -11.44 24.22
N ILE A 19 -30.91 -10.23 23.69
CA ILE A 19 -30.66 -9.91 22.30
C ILE A 19 -29.14 -9.95 22.12
N MET A 20 -28.61 -11.04 21.60
CA MET A 20 -27.24 -11.17 21.17
C MET A 20 -27.07 -10.27 19.94
N VAL A 21 -26.66 -9.02 20.14
CA VAL A 21 -26.27 -8.14 19.05
C VAL A 21 -24.97 -8.70 18.51
N PRO A 22 -24.91 -9.14 17.24
CA PRO A 22 -23.66 -9.58 16.67
C PRO A 22 -22.69 -8.39 16.71
N SER A 23 -21.52 -8.59 17.32
CA SER A 23 -20.43 -7.63 17.29
C SER A 23 -20.02 -7.50 15.81
N VAL A 24 -20.63 -6.56 15.11
CA VAL A 24 -20.09 -6.14 13.80
C VAL A 24 -18.72 -5.60 14.10
N LEU A 25 -17.68 -6.32 13.69
CA LEU A 25 -16.33 -5.79 13.63
C LEU A 25 -16.42 -4.56 12.73
N LEU A 26 -16.50 -3.37 13.36
CA LEU A 26 -16.35 -2.11 12.64
C LEU A 26 -14.93 -2.15 12.08
N ALA A 27 -14.80 -2.38 10.79
CA ALA A 27 -13.55 -2.13 10.08
C ALA A 27 -13.15 -0.70 10.44
N ASP A 28 -11.93 -0.51 10.91
CA ASP A 28 -11.39 0.82 11.24
C ASP A 28 -11.32 1.63 9.94
N ASN A 29 -12.42 2.34 9.64
CA ASN A 29 -12.56 3.19 8.45
C ASN A 29 -11.84 4.53 8.64
N ASN A 30 -10.74 4.55 9.40
CA ASN A 30 -9.90 5.73 9.48
C ASN A 30 -9.30 5.99 8.07
N PRO A 31 -9.61 7.15 7.45
CA PRO A 31 -9.13 7.46 6.09
C PRO A 31 -7.60 7.41 5.97
N ILE A 32 -6.86 7.72 7.03
CA ILE A 32 -5.40 7.60 7.07
C ILE A 32 -4.98 6.13 6.92
N ASN A 33 -5.65 5.20 7.58
CA ASN A 33 -5.32 3.77 7.47
C ASN A 33 -5.64 3.24 6.07
N THR A 34 -6.70 3.73 5.43
CA THR A 34 -7.02 3.41 4.04
C THR A 34 -5.94 3.91 3.09
N ASP A 35 -5.53 5.17 3.20
CA ASP A 35 -4.46 5.75 2.38
C ASP A 35 -3.13 5.01 2.55
N ILE A 36 -2.75 4.63 3.76
CA ILE A 36 -1.55 3.83 4.01
C ILE A 36 -1.63 2.47 3.31
N LEU A 37 -2.79 1.81 3.34
CA LEU A 37 -2.98 0.53 2.66
C LEU A 37 -2.90 0.68 1.13
N GLU A 38 -3.49 1.74 0.58
CA GLU A 38 -3.40 2.07 -0.85
C GLU A 38 -1.96 2.30 -1.28
N ILE A 39 -1.17 3.09 -0.54
CA ILE A 39 0.25 3.34 -0.81
C ILE A 39 1.05 2.03 -0.82
N LYS A 40 0.85 1.16 0.18
CA LYS A 40 1.51 -0.16 0.20
C LYS A 40 1.10 -1.04 -0.97
N THR A 41 -0.15 -0.95 -1.40
CA THR A 41 -0.67 -1.68 -2.57
C THR A 41 -0.04 -1.18 -3.87
N LEU A 42 0.21 0.13 -3.98
CA LEU A 42 0.90 0.72 -5.14
C LEU A 42 2.33 0.20 -5.28
N GLY A 43 3.07 0.02 -4.19
CA GLY A 43 4.40 -0.58 -4.24
C GLY A 43 4.39 -2.00 -4.83
N LYS A 44 3.40 -2.83 -4.46
CA LYS A 44 3.21 -4.17 -5.07
C LYS A 44 2.83 -4.07 -6.53
N LYS A 45 1.88 -3.18 -6.87
CA LYS A 45 1.41 -2.97 -8.24
C LYS A 45 2.53 -2.47 -9.16
N TRP A 46 3.45 -1.66 -8.65
CA TRP A 46 4.62 -1.21 -9.39
C TRP A 46 5.44 -2.43 -9.89
N LEU A 47 5.74 -3.37 -9.00
CA LEU A 47 6.48 -4.58 -9.36
C LEU A 47 5.71 -5.47 -10.35
N GLU A 48 4.41 -5.67 -10.13
CA GLU A 48 3.55 -6.44 -11.04
C GLU A 48 3.59 -5.86 -12.45
N LEU A 49 3.45 -4.54 -12.58
CA LEU A 49 3.48 -3.85 -13.87
C LEU A 49 4.89 -3.82 -14.48
N TYR A 50 5.93 -3.68 -13.66
CA TYR A 50 7.32 -3.81 -14.13
C TYR A 50 7.56 -5.18 -14.78
N ARG A 51 7.00 -6.26 -14.22
CA ARG A 51 7.08 -7.62 -14.77
C ARG A 51 6.20 -7.84 -15.99
N SER A 52 5.14 -7.07 -16.17
CA SER A 52 4.10 -7.31 -17.18
C SER A 52 4.48 -6.86 -18.60
N SER A 53 5.53 -6.12 -18.79
CA SER A 53 5.92 -5.46 -20.07
C SER A 53 4.92 -4.43 -20.58
N ASN A 54 3.91 -4.05 -19.78
CA ASN A 54 2.91 -3.06 -20.19
C ASN A 54 3.35 -1.67 -19.74
N ILE A 55 4.10 -0.99 -20.60
CA ILE A 55 4.67 0.34 -20.29
C ILE A 55 3.58 1.40 -20.06
N GLU A 56 2.47 1.35 -20.77
CA GLU A 56 1.39 2.33 -20.64
C GLU A 56 0.78 2.24 -19.23
N LYS A 57 0.38 1.03 -18.81
CA LYS A 57 -0.14 0.82 -17.44
C LYS A 57 0.89 1.10 -16.36
N PHE A 58 2.16 0.85 -16.64
CA PHE A 58 3.24 1.20 -15.72
C PHE A 58 3.34 2.71 -15.55
N MET A 59 3.19 3.47 -16.64
CA MET A 59 3.20 4.93 -16.61
C MET A 59 1.95 5.55 -15.97
N ASP A 60 0.84 4.81 -15.85
CA ASP A 60 -0.35 5.25 -15.09
C ASP A 60 -0.08 5.40 -13.58
N LEU A 61 1.04 4.88 -13.08
CA LEU A 61 1.43 5.04 -11.68
C LEU A 61 2.08 6.41 -11.37
N TYR A 62 2.44 7.19 -12.38
CA TYR A 62 3.22 8.42 -12.23
C TYR A 62 2.40 9.66 -12.56
N THR A 63 2.73 10.79 -11.91
CA THR A 63 2.22 12.12 -12.35
C THR A 63 2.87 12.54 -13.66
N GLU A 64 2.28 13.48 -14.38
CA GLU A 64 2.81 13.96 -15.66
C GLU A 64 4.19 14.63 -15.51
N ASP A 65 4.40 15.32 -14.40
CA ASP A 65 5.64 16.06 -14.05
C ASP A 65 6.54 15.30 -13.08
N ALA A 66 6.34 13.99 -12.92
CA ALA A 66 7.10 13.17 -11.99
C ALA A 66 8.63 13.31 -12.17
N LEU A 67 9.34 13.18 -11.05
CA LEU A 67 10.80 13.14 -11.02
C LEU A 67 11.27 11.79 -10.46
N VAL A 68 12.11 11.10 -11.21
CA VAL A 68 12.76 9.86 -10.77
C VAL A 68 14.27 10.04 -10.78
N ALA A 69 14.92 9.85 -9.63
CA ALA A 69 16.37 9.99 -9.46
C ALA A 69 16.95 8.69 -8.90
N LEU A 70 17.42 7.84 -9.79
CA LEU A 70 17.99 6.53 -9.45
C LEU A 70 19.47 6.67 -9.10
N ASN A 71 19.94 5.87 -8.14
CA ASN A 71 21.33 5.89 -7.68
C ASN A 71 22.34 5.86 -8.83
N GLY A 72 23.22 6.86 -8.88
CA GLY A 72 24.27 6.97 -9.88
C GLY A 72 23.78 7.29 -11.30
N LYS A 73 22.55 7.75 -11.48
CA LYS A 73 21.97 8.12 -12.78
C LYS A 73 21.53 9.59 -12.78
N PRO A 74 21.53 10.25 -13.95
CA PRO A 74 20.86 11.53 -14.10
C PRO A 74 19.37 11.42 -13.78
N ALA A 75 18.80 12.48 -13.20
CA ALA A 75 17.38 12.51 -12.90
C ALA A 75 16.53 12.51 -14.18
N LEU A 76 15.49 11.70 -14.18
CA LEU A 76 14.47 11.65 -15.21
C LEU A 76 13.35 12.62 -14.83
N LYS A 77 13.00 13.54 -15.69
CA LYS A 77 12.01 14.57 -15.44
C LYS A 77 10.84 14.43 -16.40
N GLY A 78 9.66 14.28 -15.85
CA GLY A 78 8.42 14.09 -16.58
C GLY A 78 8.22 12.67 -17.07
N LYS A 79 6.98 12.36 -17.32
CA LYS A 79 6.49 11.01 -17.66
C LYS A 79 7.15 10.44 -18.92
N GLU A 80 7.41 11.29 -19.92
CA GLU A 80 8.05 10.88 -21.18
C GLU A 80 9.48 10.36 -20.96
N ALA A 81 10.30 11.08 -20.18
CA ALA A 81 11.67 10.65 -19.86
C ALA A 81 11.72 9.37 -19.04
N ILE A 82 10.77 9.23 -18.09
CA ILE A 82 10.60 8.04 -17.27
C ILE A 82 10.19 6.85 -18.14
N GLN A 83 9.22 7.04 -19.05
CA GLN A 83 8.77 6.03 -20.00
C GLN A 83 9.92 5.54 -20.90
N ALA A 84 10.67 6.47 -21.50
CA ALA A 84 11.81 6.14 -22.35
C ALA A 84 12.87 5.31 -21.59
N TYR A 85 13.11 5.62 -20.32
CA TYR A 85 14.05 4.85 -19.48
C TYR A 85 13.54 3.44 -19.18
N PHE A 86 12.25 3.30 -18.80
CA PHE A 86 11.71 2.00 -18.39
C PHE A 86 11.30 1.11 -19.56
N ALA A 87 11.05 1.64 -20.76
CA ALA A 87 10.57 0.88 -21.92
C ALA A 87 11.43 -0.36 -22.26
N SER A 88 12.75 -0.26 -22.09
CA SER A 88 13.68 -1.39 -22.33
C SER A 88 13.96 -2.24 -21.07
N ARG A 89 13.38 -1.87 -19.93
CA ARG A 89 13.70 -2.49 -18.62
C ARG A 89 12.57 -3.28 -18.02
N ILE A 90 11.32 -2.94 -18.34
CA ILE A 90 10.15 -3.71 -17.90
C ILE A 90 10.05 -5.06 -18.61
N GLY A 91 9.19 -5.94 -18.12
CA GLY A 91 9.03 -7.30 -18.64
C GLY A 91 10.02 -8.31 -18.07
N LYS A 92 10.80 -7.95 -17.08
CA LYS A 92 11.76 -8.83 -16.42
C LYS A 92 11.03 -9.72 -15.40
N LYS A 93 10.52 -10.87 -15.84
CA LYS A 93 9.73 -11.79 -15.01
C LYS A 93 10.47 -12.34 -13.79
N ASN A 94 11.80 -12.46 -13.88
CA ASN A 94 12.64 -13.03 -12.83
C ASN A 94 13.21 -11.99 -11.86
N VAL A 95 12.74 -10.75 -11.93
CA VAL A 95 13.07 -9.70 -10.95
C VAL A 95 12.05 -9.74 -9.83
N ASP A 96 12.50 -9.68 -8.59
CA ASP A 96 11.65 -9.46 -7.43
C ASP A 96 12.06 -8.19 -6.69
N MET A 97 11.10 -7.60 -5.97
CA MET A 97 11.36 -6.42 -5.15
C MET A 97 10.57 -6.52 -3.85
N ARG A 98 11.26 -6.24 -2.76
CA ARG A 98 10.68 -6.14 -1.43
C ARG A 98 10.91 -4.74 -0.90
N LEU A 99 9.89 -4.18 -0.26
CA LEU A 99 9.95 -2.89 0.42
C LEU A 99 9.71 -3.08 1.91
N ASP A 100 10.63 -2.58 2.73
CA ASP A 100 10.48 -2.46 4.17
C ASP A 100 10.20 -1.00 4.49
N TYR A 101 8.94 -0.70 4.83
CA TYR A 101 8.49 0.67 5.08
C TYR A 101 8.99 1.16 6.44
N GLU A 102 9.91 2.11 6.45
CA GLU A 102 10.45 2.74 7.66
C GLU A 102 9.55 3.89 8.14
N LYS A 103 8.94 4.63 7.21
CA LYS A 103 8.04 5.73 7.52
C LYS A 103 7.04 5.97 6.40
N ILE A 104 5.77 6.15 6.76
CA ILE A 104 4.72 6.65 5.88
C ILE A 104 4.05 7.82 6.60
N SER A 105 4.04 8.98 5.97
CA SER A 105 3.41 10.20 6.48
C SER A 105 2.41 10.72 5.45
N ILE A 106 1.17 10.96 5.88
CA ILE A 106 0.09 11.45 5.02
C ILE A 106 -0.24 12.88 5.41
N TYR A 107 -0.24 13.78 4.43
CA TYR A 107 -0.56 15.20 4.57
C TYR A 107 -1.58 15.59 3.50
N GLN A 108 -2.86 15.53 3.81
CA GLN A 108 -3.93 15.80 2.85
C GLN A 108 -3.77 14.95 1.57
N ASN A 109 -3.43 15.58 0.45
CA ASN A 109 -3.27 14.94 -0.85
C ASN A 109 -1.80 14.56 -1.17
N THR A 110 -0.92 14.56 -0.17
CA THR A 110 0.49 14.19 -0.33
C THR A 110 0.87 13.10 0.66
N ALA A 111 1.53 12.06 0.20
CA ALA A 111 2.15 11.06 1.06
C ALA A 111 3.66 11.04 0.85
N ILE A 112 4.40 10.97 1.97
CA ILE A 112 5.86 10.83 1.96
C ILE A 112 6.19 9.46 2.55
N VAL A 113 6.92 8.68 1.78
CA VAL A 113 7.33 7.33 2.14
C VAL A 113 8.83 7.24 2.18
N VAL A 114 9.36 6.67 3.26
CA VAL A 114 10.76 6.22 3.34
C VAL A 114 10.73 4.71 3.51
N ALA A 115 11.40 4.00 2.63
CA ALA A 115 11.46 2.54 2.66
C ALA A 115 12.84 2.03 2.26
N LYS A 116 13.29 0.94 2.87
CA LYS A 116 14.36 0.14 2.30
C LYS A 116 13.78 -0.68 1.16
N PHE A 117 14.52 -0.74 0.07
CA PHE A 117 14.21 -1.66 -1.03
C PHE A 117 15.28 -2.74 -1.15
N TYR A 118 14.85 -3.92 -1.58
CA TYR A 118 15.71 -5.04 -1.93
C TYR A 118 15.26 -5.54 -3.28
N LEU A 119 16.15 -5.45 -4.26
CA LEU A 119 15.89 -5.87 -5.64
C LEU A 119 16.68 -7.13 -5.91
N ASP A 120 15.96 -8.24 -6.13
CA ASP A 120 16.52 -9.51 -6.50
C ASP A 120 16.47 -9.67 -8.02
N TYR A 121 17.59 -9.97 -8.64
CA TYR A 121 17.67 -10.17 -10.08
C TYR A 121 18.63 -11.31 -10.43
N PRO A 122 18.36 -12.06 -11.53
CA PRO A 122 19.27 -13.10 -11.98
C PRO A 122 20.55 -12.49 -12.53
N PHE A 123 21.66 -13.00 -12.02
CA PHE A 123 23.01 -12.68 -12.52
C PHE A 123 23.82 -13.96 -12.63
N GLU A 124 24.20 -14.33 -13.86
CA GLU A 124 24.80 -15.63 -14.17
C GLU A 124 23.92 -16.80 -13.65
N GLU A 125 24.45 -17.69 -12.83
CA GLU A 125 23.74 -18.86 -12.28
C GLU A 125 23.15 -18.61 -10.87
N ARG A 126 23.14 -17.37 -10.39
CA ARG A 126 22.68 -17.00 -9.05
C ARG A 126 21.70 -15.84 -9.07
N ILE A 127 21.03 -15.65 -7.93
CA ILE A 127 20.27 -14.42 -7.68
C ILE A 127 21.17 -13.46 -6.92
N GLU A 128 21.28 -12.24 -7.42
CA GLU A 128 21.90 -11.13 -6.70
C GLU A 128 20.84 -10.21 -6.10
N THR A 129 21.09 -9.74 -4.90
CA THR A 129 20.26 -8.75 -4.22
C THR A 129 21.00 -7.41 -4.17
N VAL A 130 20.35 -6.36 -4.64
CA VAL A 130 20.79 -4.97 -4.43
C VAL A 130 19.82 -4.30 -3.50
N GLY A 131 20.35 -3.78 -2.40
CA GLY A 131 19.58 -3.02 -1.41
C GLY A 131 19.87 -1.53 -1.45
N GLY A 132 18.92 -0.77 -0.96
CA GLY A 132 19.02 0.69 -0.83
C GLY A 132 17.85 1.28 -0.06
N ARG A 133 17.75 2.59 -0.09
CA ARG A 133 16.65 3.34 0.52
C ARG A 133 16.03 4.26 -0.51
N SER A 134 14.70 4.27 -0.59
CA SER A 134 13.92 5.18 -1.41
C SER A 134 13.20 6.20 -0.55
N LEU A 135 13.13 7.42 -1.05
CA LEU A 135 12.20 8.45 -0.63
C LEU A 135 11.21 8.65 -1.77
N ILE A 136 9.94 8.28 -1.52
CA ILE A 136 8.89 8.36 -2.52
C ILE A 136 7.85 9.37 -2.05
N VAL A 137 7.52 10.33 -2.90
CA VAL A 137 6.42 11.26 -2.69
C VAL A 137 5.28 10.85 -3.62
N TYR A 138 4.11 10.67 -3.05
CA TYR A 138 2.88 10.44 -3.79
C TYR A 138 2.00 11.67 -3.73
N LYS A 139 1.31 11.96 -4.82
CA LYS A 139 0.22 12.94 -4.89
C LYS A 139 -1.11 12.26 -5.18
N LYS A 140 -2.16 12.69 -4.50
CA LYS A 140 -3.52 12.24 -4.77
C LYS A 140 -4.11 13.08 -5.89
N SER A 141 -4.53 12.44 -6.98
CA SER A 141 -5.18 13.10 -8.11
C SER A 141 -6.60 13.55 -7.75
N ASP A 142 -7.21 14.38 -8.59
CA ASP A 142 -8.62 14.82 -8.45
C ASP A 142 -9.61 13.66 -8.45
N LEU A 143 -9.22 12.52 -9.01
CA LEU A 143 -9.99 11.26 -8.99
C LEU A 143 -9.75 10.42 -7.73
N GLY A 144 -9.00 10.95 -6.75
CA GLY A 144 -8.68 10.29 -5.50
C GLY A 144 -7.62 9.18 -5.60
N LYS A 145 -6.90 9.06 -6.73
CA LYS A 145 -5.84 8.04 -6.90
C LYS A 145 -4.49 8.59 -6.47
N TRP A 146 -3.74 7.81 -5.71
CA TRP A 146 -2.35 8.11 -5.41
C TRP A 146 -1.45 7.81 -6.63
N LEU A 147 -0.59 8.75 -6.99
CA LEU A 147 0.38 8.66 -8.09
C LEU A 147 1.76 9.01 -7.57
N ILE A 148 2.80 8.37 -8.11
CA ILE A 148 4.20 8.69 -7.82
C ILE A 148 4.54 10.03 -8.45
N ASP A 149 4.94 10.98 -7.63
CA ASP A 149 5.35 12.31 -8.03
C ASP A 149 6.87 12.48 -7.98
N VAL A 150 7.49 11.96 -6.91
CA VAL A 150 8.95 11.92 -6.78
C VAL A 150 9.36 10.54 -6.31
N ASP A 151 10.40 9.98 -6.93
CA ASP A 151 11.05 8.75 -6.47
C ASP A 151 12.57 8.93 -6.52
N ILE A 152 13.18 8.95 -5.36
CA ILE A 152 14.63 9.08 -5.22
C ILE A 152 15.16 7.87 -4.50
N ASP A 153 16.07 7.15 -5.13
CA ASP A 153 16.75 6.02 -4.50
C ASP A 153 18.25 6.24 -4.34
N GLN A 154 18.81 5.55 -3.36
CA GLN A 154 20.24 5.45 -3.15
C GLN A 154 20.61 4.09 -2.57
N LYS A 155 21.78 3.58 -2.94
CA LYS A 155 22.37 2.45 -2.23
C LYS A 155 22.74 2.85 -0.82
N THR A 156 22.45 1.98 0.16
CA THR A 156 22.82 2.21 1.55
C THR A 156 23.44 0.95 2.16
N PRO A 157 24.49 1.08 3.02
CA PRO A 157 25.14 -0.09 3.62
C PRO A 157 24.22 -0.90 4.54
N ASP A 158 23.22 -0.27 5.15
CA ASP A 158 22.27 -0.86 6.07
C ASP A 158 21.04 -1.52 5.42
N ALA A 159 21.03 -1.60 4.09
CA ALA A 159 20.03 -2.31 3.31
C ALA A 159 20.63 -3.52 2.54
N ASN A 160 21.78 -4.03 2.99
CA ASN A 160 22.42 -5.24 2.45
C ASN A 160 22.17 -6.43 3.36
#